data_121ebeddf4defba4fe1fad942f5ede5d
#
_entry.id   121ebeddf4defba4fe1fad942f5ede5d
#
_cell.length_a   1.000
_cell.length_b   1.000
_cell.length_c   1.000
_cell.angle_alpha   90.00
_cell.angle_beta   90.00
_cell.angle_gamma   90.00
#
_symmetry.space_group_name_H-M   'P 1'
#
loop_
_entity.id
_entity.type
_entity.pdbx_description
1 polymer ?
#
loop_
_entity_poly.entity_id
_entity_poly.type
_entity_poly.pdbx_seq_one_letter_code
_entity_poly.pdbx_strand_id
1 'polypeptide(L)'
;MKKTLLLTVWSLLAFCSGSARAETFTGAVSTDWHNGGNWSGGRVPNLTGVNGANITNGRTADVTRDTAFHGDFDMSSATVNIRNGAHLSFHSNSWWGRPGTYSRINIIDSTLSQAFGANAHFGMGNGGTAEMTLDNGVFINNDTIKNGNNNSRMIINMLNDSLIDGSMLYLRHENPSRSGIIRGTGTITLSRRARPGNAGDTRAGHMRNNGRVEAIGGLLAITSFGPGGLLDDNDWPVRMDDGNYAGWYASDGGELSLAALPWNGSRANWGEPSTDSTVNVINSLGFFNAVNPAGRLGGSLLAVDNGSVHPGLRNAVAVWEPRGATFSSADLEIAFDWPAADRLDVAESDLKLFQFTDGGWRDLGAAINRGRRIITARGLTSLSQLAVAEGAASPPAPAPEFIRGDPDGNGTVQLTDGIFLLNFLFLGGDSPGCFDSADTDNNGTIQMTDGIYLLNYLFLGGSPPPAPFDGCGPDPTDPADKLACESSGSCP
;
A
#
# COMPACT_ATOMS: atom_id res chain seq x y z
N MET A 1 -20.75 -9.98 -13.77
CA MET A 1 -21.81 -9.44 -14.67
C MET A 1 -21.76 -7.93 -14.59
N LYS A 2 -21.43 -7.28 -15.70
CA LYS A 2 -21.25 -5.82 -15.78
C LYS A 2 -22.58 -5.12 -15.49
N LYS A 3 -22.67 -4.33 -14.43
CA LYS A 3 -23.75 -3.36 -14.25
C LYS A 3 -23.46 -2.14 -15.13
N THR A 4 -24.13 -2.06 -16.27
CA THR A 4 -24.16 -0.88 -17.13
C THR A 4 -25.00 0.16 -16.45
N LEU A 5 -24.41 1.26 -16.00
CA LEU A 5 -25.10 2.39 -15.41
C LEU A 5 -25.70 3.25 -16.52
N LEU A 6 -27.01 3.33 -16.57
CA LEU A 6 -27.75 4.26 -17.43
C LEU A 6 -27.52 5.71 -16.95
N LEU A 7 -26.80 6.48 -17.75
CA LEU A 7 -26.74 7.94 -17.66
C LEU A 7 -27.68 8.50 -18.71
N THR A 8 -28.89 8.88 -18.34
CA THR A 8 -29.73 9.71 -19.20
C THR A 8 -30.46 10.80 -18.42
N VAL A 9 -30.27 12.01 -18.92
CA VAL A 9 -31.14 13.18 -18.88
C VAL A 9 -31.26 13.96 -17.58
N TRP A 10 -30.53 15.07 -17.53
CA TRP A 10 -30.98 16.23 -16.74
C TRP A 10 -30.81 17.51 -17.57
N SER A 11 -31.90 18.01 -18.10
CA SER A 11 -32.01 19.37 -18.60
C SER A 11 -33.17 20.09 -17.89
N LEU A 12 -32.87 21.30 -17.42
CA LEU A 12 -33.76 22.37 -16.98
C LEU A 12 -34.74 22.07 -15.83
N LEU A 13 -34.45 22.65 -14.68
CA LEU A 13 -35.49 23.14 -13.76
C LEU A 13 -35.13 24.52 -13.23
N ALA A 14 -36.09 25.42 -13.34
CA ALA A 14 -36.01 26.83 -13.04
C ALA A 14 -35.71 27.13 -11.57
N PHE A 15 -34.95 28.17 -11.36
CA PHE A 15 -34.70 28.80 -10.06
C PHE A 15 -36.00 29.29 -9.42
N CYS A 16 -36.40 28.70 -8.31
CA CYS A 16 -37.29 29.31 -7.36
C CYS A 16 -36.47 29.90 -6.23
N SER A 17 -36.37 31.22 -6.14
CA SER A 17 -35.65 31.97 -5.13
C SER A 17 -36.40 31.98 -3.79
N GLY A 18 -36.32 30.89 -3.06
CA GLY A 18 -36.55 30.87 -1.62
C GLY A 18 -35.22 30.54 -0.94
N SER A 19 -34.81 31.30 0.05
CA SER A 19 -33.59 30.99 0.84
C SER A 19 -33.77 29.63 1.51
N ALA A 20 -33.24 28.63 0.87
CA ALA A 20 -33.31 27.26 1.34
C ALA A 20 -32.41 27.10 2.58
N ARG A 21 -33.03 26.77 3.68
CA ARG A 21 -32.40 26.63 4.98
C ARG A 21 -31.97 25.17 5.16
N ALA A 22 -30.70 24.94 5.50
CA ALA A 22 -30.24 23.60 5.84
C ALA A 22 -31.02 23.05 7.05
N GLU A 23 -31.44 21.80 6.97
CA GLU A 23 -32.08 21.11 8.09
C GLU A 23 -31.01 20.50 9.01
N THR A 24 -31.26 20.56 10.32
CA THR A 24 -30.39 19.97 11.32
C THR A 24 -30.93 18.62 11.79
N PHE A 25 -30.11 17.60 11.75
CA PHE A 25 -30.44 16.28 12.27
C PHE A 25 -30.45 16.32 13.80
N THR A 26 -31.62 16.17 14.39
CA THR A 26 -31.84 16.19 15.84
C THR A 26 -31.72 14.81 16.45
N GLY A 27 -31.96 13.74 15.70
CA GLY A 27 -32.04 12.38 16.20
C GLY A 27 -33.08 12.20 17.30
N ALA A 28 -34.15 12.99 17.28
CA ALA A 28 -35.12 13.04 18.35
C ALA A 28 -35.95 11.74 18.49
N VAL A 29 -36.08 11.00 17.38
CA VAL A 29 -36.86 9.75 17.32
C VAL A 29 -35.94 8.53 17.22
N SER A 30 -34.92 8.62 16.37
CA SER A 30 -34.01 7.49 16.07
C SER A 30 -32.76 7.99 15.36
N THR A 31 -31.89 7.06 14.94
CA THR A 31 -30.74 7.35 14.03
C THR A 31 -31.13 7.35 12.55
N ASP A 32 -32.35 6.93 12.18
CA ASP A 32 -32.78 6.82 10.79
C ASP A 32 -32.81 8.20 10.10
N TRP A 33 -31.95 8.38 9.10
CA TRP A 33 -31.90 9.56 8.25
C TRP A 33 -33.25 9.88 7.61
N HIS A 34 -33.99 8.85 7.21
CA HIS A 34 -35.21 8.97 6.43
C HIS A 34 -36.48 9.25 7.26
N ASN A 35 -36.35 9.31 8.57
CA ASN A 35 -37.43 9.68 9.46
C ASN A 35 -37.47 11.20 9.63
N GLY A 36 -38.53 11.87 9.10
CA GLY A 36 -38.69 13.32 9.20
C GLY A 36 -38.66 13.84 10.63
N GLY A 37 -39.12 13.07 11.60
CA GLY A 37 -39.08 13.44 13.01
C GLY A 37 -37.69 13.60 13.61
N ASN A 38 -36.65 13.16 12.88
CA ASN A 38 -35.26 13.36 13.25
C ASN A 38 -34.66 14.70 12.73
N TRP A 39 -35.42 15.49 12.01
CA TRP A 39 -34.96 16.73 11.41
C TRP A 39 -35.68 17.96 12.00
N SER A 40 -34.97 19.07 12.14
CA SER A 40 -35.44 20.27 12.82
C SER A 40 -36.74 20.86 12.24
N GLY A 41 -36.93 20.73 10.94
CA GLY A 41 -38.14 21.15 10.24
C GLY A 41 -39.13 20.04 9.94
N GLY A 42 -38.91 18.84 10.48
CA GLY A 42 -39.76 17.68 10.21
C GLY A 42 -39.63 17.11 8.79
N ARG A 43 -38.58 17.49 8.04
CA ARG A 43 -38.42 17.11 6.64
C ARG A 43 -37.02 16.57 6.40
N VAL A 44 -36.95 15.44 5.73
CA VAL A 44 -35.68 14.85 5.26
C VAL A 44 -35.13 15.71 4.11
N PRO A 45 -33.82 16.07 4.11
CA PRO A 45 -33.18 16.73 2.99
C PRO A 45 -33.43 15.99 1.67
N ASN A 46 -33.78 16.72 0.62
CA ASN A 46 -34.07 16.15 -0.70
C ASN A 46 -33.78 17.16 -1.83
N LEU A 47 -33.97 16.74 -3.08
CA LEU A 47 -33.71 17.56 -4.27
C LEU A 47 -34.74 18.70 -4.51
N THR A 48 -35.87 18.71 -3.83
CA THR A 48 -37.00 19.60 -4.19
C THR A 48 -37.36 20.62 -3.12
N GLY A 49 -36.92 20.49 -1.88
CA GLY A 49 -37.41 21.36 -0.81
C GLY A 49 -36.47 21.71 0.34
N VAL A 50 -35.44 20.97 0.54
CA VAL A 50 -34.46 21.20 1.63
C VAL A 50 -33.04 21.16 1.06
N ASN A 51 -32.34 22.27 1.19
CA ASN A 51 -31.09 22.51 0.47
C ASN A 51 -29.84 22.23 1.30
N GLY A 52 -29.84 21.33 2.25
CA GLY A 52 -28.66 20.95 2.97
C GLY A 52 -28.95 20.09 4.19
N ALA A 53 -27.93 19.43 4.69
CA ALA A 53 -27.98 18.61 5.87
C ALA A 53 -26.88 19.01 6.87
N ASN A 54 -27.29 19.34 8.09
CA ASN A 54 -26.39 19.59 9.21
C ASN A 54 -26.50 18.47 10.25
N ILE A 55 -25.41 17.80 10.56
CA ILE A 55 -25.38 16.80 11.62
C ILE A 55 -24.33 17.20 12.66
N THR A 56 -24.81 17.44 13.88
CA THR A 56 -24.01 18.09 14.93
C THR A 56 -24.22 17.43 16.30
N ASN A 57 -23.45 17.88 17.28
CA ASN A 57 -23.68 17.62 18.71
C ASN A 57 -23.70 16.12 19.11
N GLY A 58 -22.76 15.34 18.59
CA GLY A 58 -22.64 13.92 18.93
C GLY A 58 -23.71 13.03 18.31
N ARG A 59 -24.47 13.53 17.34
CA ARG A 59 -25.54 12.77 16.69
C ARG A 59 -25.01 11.72 15.71
N THR A 60 -25.71 10.62 15.61
CA THR A 60 -25.49 9.58 14.61
C THR A 60 -26.69 9.52 13.67
N ALA A 61 -26.45 9.52 12.36
CA ALA A 61 -27.46 9.35 11.34
C ALA A 61 -27.14 8.14 10.46
N ASP A 62 -28.13 7.29 10.24
CA ASP A 62 -28.02 6.08 9.43
C ASP A 62 -28.78 6.26 8.09
N VAL A 63 -28.03 6.20 6.99
CA VAL A 63 -28.55 6.23 5.61
C VAL A 63 -28.59 4.80 5.10
N THR A 64 -29.79 4.25 4.92
CA THR A 64 -30.00 2.83 4.58
C THR A 64 -30.68 2.61 3.25
N ARG A 65 -30.96 3.68 2.49
CA ARG A 65 -31.51 3.68 1.14
C ARG A 65 -31.05 4.92 0.38
N ASP A 66 -31.20 4.91 -0.92
CA ASP A 66 -30.77 6.00 -1.78
C ASP A 66 -31.38 7.34 -1.37
N THR A 67 -30.49 8.33 -1.28
CA THR A 67 -30.83 9.69 -0.86
C THR A 67 -30.01 10.68 -1.66
N ALA A 68 -30.68 11.71 -2.19
CA ALA A 68 -30.01 12.80 -2.85
C ALA A 68 -30.62 14.15 -2.39
N PHE A 69 -29.76 15.16 -2.23
CA PHE A 69 -30.19 16.51 -1.87
C PHE A 69 -29.32 17.59 -2.51
N HIS A 70 -29.87 18.78 -2.66
CA HIS A 70 -29.10 19.97 -2.99
C HIS A 70 -28.62 20.64 -1.71
N GLY A 71 -27.49 21.34 -1.81
CA GLY A 71 -26.96 22.13 -0.72
C GLY A 71 -25.85 21.44 0.06
N ASP A 72 -25.40 22.10 1.11
CA ASP A 72 -24.23 21.72 1.87
C ASP A 72 -24.47 20.48 2.74
N PHE A 73 -23.44 19.68 2.90
CA PHE A 73 -23.43 18.56 3.83
C PHE A 73 -22.42 18.83 4.93
N ASP A 74 -22.92 19.30 6.06
CA ASP A 74 -22.09 19.72 7.18
C ASP A 74 -22.13 18.73 8.34
N MET A 75 -20.94 18.47 8.91
CA MET A 75 -20.77 17.58 10.06
C MET A 75 -19.89 18.23 11.11
N SER A 76 -20.35 18.19 12.38
CA SER A 76 -19.62 18.75 13.52
C SER A 76 -19.86 17.89 14.76
N SER A 77 -18.85 17.19 15.25
CA SER A 77 -18.99 16.18 16.33
C SER A 77 -20.11 15.18 16.01
N ALA A 78 -20.05 14.55 14.85
CA ALA A 78 -21.16 13.75 14.36
C ALA A 78 -20.67 12.46 13.66
N THR A 79 -21.56 11.49 13.54
CA THR A 79 -21.34 10.26 12.79
C THR A 79 -22.42 10.07 11.75
N VAL A 80 -22.04 9.71 10.52
CA VAL A 80 -22.96 9.25 9.48
C VAL A 80 -22.55 7.86 9.02
N ASN A 81 -23.50 6.94 8.99
CA ASN A 81 -23.30 5.61 8.43
C ASN A 81 -24.14 5.46 7.16
N ILE A 82 -23.49 5.12 6.06
CA ILE A 82 -24.13 4.79 4.78
C ILE A 82 -23.95 3.29 4.60
N ARG A 83 -25.05 2.53 4.53
CA ARG A 83 -25.02 1.08 4.55
C ARG A 83 -26.16 0.44 3.78
N ASN A 84 -26.14 -0.89 3.62
CA ASN A 84 -27.17 -1.67 2.92
C ASN A 84 -27.31 -1.34 1.43
N GLY A 85 -26.20 -1.06 0.74
CA GLY A 85 -26.19 -0.69 -0.67
C GLY A 85 -26.70 0.72 -0.97
N ALA A 86 -26.90 1.56 0.05
CA ALA A 86 -27.41 2.90 -0.12
C ALA A 86 -26.43 3.83 -0.87
N HIS A 87 -26.99 4.75 -1.66
CA HIS A 87 -26.26 5.81 -2.31
C HIS A 87 -26.68 7.17 -1.74
N LEU A 88 -25.78 7.82 -0.99
CA LEU A 88 -25.96 9.21 -0.56
C LEU A 88 -25.29 10.15 -1.56
N SER A 89 -26.07 11.06 -2.16
CA SER A 89 -25.58 12.05 -3.12
C SER A 89 -25.90 13.47 -2.66
N PHE A 90 -24.95 14.39 -2.78
CA PHE A 90 -25.16 15.82 -2.49
C PHE A 90 -24.50 16.70 -3.56
N HIS A 91 -25.00 17.96 -3.70
CA HIS A 91 -24.68 18.82 -4.85
C HIS A 91 -24.04 20.16 -4.45
N SER A 92 -23.42 20.25 -3.28
CA SER A 92 -22.79 21.48 -2.83
C SER A 92 -21.54 21.20 -2.00
N ASN A 93 -21.07 22.21 -1.27
CA ASN A 93 -19.91 22.07 -0.37
C ASN A 93 -20.22 21.14 0.80
N SER A 94 -19.16 20.57 1.36
CA SER A 94 -19.24 19.83 2.61
C SER A 94 -18.17 20.32 3.57
N TRP A 95 -18.59 20.54 4.81
CA TRP A 95 -17.75 21.04 5.88
C TRP A 95 -17.77 20.05 7.03
N TRP A 96 -16.75 19.19 7.09
CA TRP A 96 -16.69 18.15 8.11
C TRP A 96 -15.56 18.44 9.09
N GLY A 97 -15.78 18.13 10.37
CA GLY A 97 -14.77 18.33 11.40
C GLY A 97 -14.44 19.81 11.64
N ARG A 98 -15.43 20.62 12.03
CA ARG A 98 -15.24 22.04 12.39
C ARG A 98 -14.27 22.19 13.57
N PRO A 99 -13.79 23.40 13.90
CA PRO A 99 -12.82 23.63 14.96
C PRO A 99 -13.16 22.91 16.26
N GLY A 100 -12.19 22.17 16.82
CA GLY A 100 -12.38 21.43 18.06
C GLY A 100 -13.34 20.24 17.98
N THR A 101 -13.76 19.83 16.78
CA THR A 101 -14.71 18.73 16.60
C THR A 101 -14.07 17.52 15.90
N TYR A 102 -14.68 16.35 16.12
CA TYR A 102 -14.34 15.11 15.46
C TYR A 102 -15.60 14.53 14.80
N SER A 103 -15.56 14.38 13.48
CA SER A 103 -16.69 13.88 12.70
C SER A 103 -16.30 12.61 11.96
N ARG A 104 -17.21 11.64 11.86
CA ARG A 104 -17.01 10.36 11.20
C ARG A 104 -18.04 10.09 10.12
N ILE A 105 -17.60 9.51 9.02
CA ILE A 105 -18.49 8.92 8.02
C ILE A 105 -18.01 7.50 7.71
N ASN A 106 -18.94 6.56 7.79
CA ASN A 106 -18.71 5.16 7.47
C ASN A 106 -19.52 4.79 6.24
N ILE A 107 -18.88 4.27 5.21
CA ILE A 107 -19.47 3.87 3.92
C ILE A 107 -19.24 2.37 3.80
N ILE A 108 -20.27 1.58 4.11
CA ILE A 108 -20.20 0.12 4.20
C ILE A 108 -21.06 -0.49 3.10
N ASP A 109 -20.45 -1.24 2.18
CA ASP A 109 -21.12 -1.80 1.00
C ASP A 109 -21.99 -0.79 0.24
N SER A 110 -21.59 0.48 0.20
CA SER A 110 -22.44 1.60 -0.15
C SER A 110 -21.66 2.69 -0.91
N THR A 111 -22.36 3.74 -1.35
CA THR A 111 -21.77 4.83 -2.12
C THR A 111 -22.06 6.19 -1.48
N LEU A 112 -21.02 7.02 -1.38
CA LEU A 112 -21.13 8.46 -1.19
C LEU A 112 -20.72 9.17 -2.46
N SER A 113 -21.50 10.13 -2.95
CA SER A 113 -21.10 10.96 -4.08
C SER A 113 -21.32 12.43 -3.86
N GLN A 114 -20.36 13.23 -4.30
CA GLN A 114 -20.50 14.68 -4.44
C GLN A 114 -20.60 15.03 -5.91
N ALA A 115 -21.65 15.75 -6.27
CA ALA A 115 -21.89 16.20 -7.64
C ALA A 115 -21.03 17.42 -8.00
N PHE A 116 -21.11 17.86 -9.26
CA PHE A 116 -20.27 18.90 -9.83
C PHE A 116 -20.35 20.24 -9.08
N GLY A 117 -19.23 20.93 -9.00
CA GLY A 117 -19.14 22.36 -8.67
C GLY A 117 -18.82 22.67 -7.21
N ALA A 118 -18.56 21.68 -6.39
CA ALA A 118 -18.26 21.89 -4.99
C ALA A 118 -17.01 21.12 -4.54
N ASN A 119 -16.26 21.70 -3.61
CA ASN A 119 -15.12 21.03 -2.98
C ASN A 119 -15.60 20.16 -1.82
N ALA A 120 -15.19 18.90 -1.77
CA ALA A 120 -15.30 18.12 -0.54
C ALA A 120 -14.21 18.54 0.43
N HIS A 121 -14.59 19.21 1.50
CA HIS A 121 -13.66 19.72 2.49
C HIS A 121 -13.66 18.82 3.73
N PHE A 122 -12.54 18.13 3.97
CA PHE A 122 -12.34 17.31 5.17
C PHE A 122 -11.58 18.09 6.22
N GLY A 123 -12.03 18.03 7.47
CA GLY A 123 -11.34 18.64 8.57
C GLY A 123 -11.26 20.17 8.52
N MET A 124 -12.26 20.82 7.97
CA MET A 124 -12.32 22.29 7.83
C MET A 124 -12.32 22.99 9.17
N GLY A 125 -11.53 24.06 9.24
CA GLY A 125 -11.44 24.95 10.40
C GLY A 125 -10.26 24.64 11.32
N ASN A 126 -10.07 25.46 12.37
CA ASN A 126 -8.91 25.38 13.25
C ASN A 126 -9.01 24.19 14.21
N GLY A 127 -8.27 23.13 13.93
CA GLY A 127 -8.14 21.98 14.83
C GLY A 127 -9.26 20.95 14.75
N GLY A 128 -10.08 20.95 13.72
CA GLY A 128 -11.09 19.91 13.48
C GLY A 128 -10.51 18.65 12.86
N THR A 129 -11.14 17.49 13.10
CA THR A 129 -10.80 16.22 12.50
C THR A 129 -12.01 15.64 11.77
N ALA A 130 -11.82 15.16 10.55
CA ALA A 130 -12.79 14.37 9.84
C ALA A 130 -12.20 13.02 9.47
N GLU A 131 -12.90 11.96 9.81
CA GLU A 131 -12.54 10.59 9.49
C GLU A 131 -13.58 9.96 8.57
N MET A 132 -13.11 9.35 7.48
CA MET A 132 -13.91 8.55 6.57
C MET A 132 -13.40 7.12 6.61
N THR A 133 -14.31 6.18 6.79
CA THR A 133 -14.02 4.75 6.62
C THR A 133 -14.84 4.22 5.45
N LEU A 134 -14.14 3.68 4.46
CA LEU A 134 -14.74 2.92 3.36
C LEU A 134 -14.49 1.44 3.64
N ASP A 135 -15.54 0.65 3.71
CA ASP A 135 -15.51 -0.80 3.86
C ASP A 135 -16.29 -1.43 2.71
N ASN A 136 -15.60 -1.94 1.70
CA ASN A 136 -16.18 -2.22 0.39
C ASN A 136 -17.03 -1.05 -0.14
N GLY A 137 -16.60 0.16 0.21
CA GLY A 137 -17.31 1.40 -0.01
C GLY A 137 -16.79 2.18 -1.21
N VAL A 138 -17.65 3.01 -1.80
CA VAL A 138 -17.29 3.86 -2.94
C VAL A 138 -17.47 5.33 -2.57
N PHE A 139 -16.43 6.12 -2.73
CA PHE A 139 -16.50 7.58 -2.64
C PHE A 139 -16.22 8.22 -4.00
N ILE A 140 -17.21 8.91 -4.53
CA ILE A 140 -17.13 9.62 -5.80
C ILE A 140 -17.07 11.11 -5.54
N ASN A 141 -16.01 11.77 -5.99
CA ASN A 141 -15.86 13.21 -5.87
C ASN A 141 -15.54 13.85 -7.22
N ASN A 142 -16.38 14.74 -7.67
CA ASN A 142 -16.23 15.41 -8.97
C ASN A 142 -15.44 16.73 -8.89
N ASP A 143 -14.89 17.08 -7.76
CA ASP A 143 -14.05 18.27 -7.57
C ASP A 143 -12.80 17.91 -6.73
N THR A 144 -12.54 18.58 -5.64
CA THR A 144 -11.33 18.42 -4.84
C THR A 144 -11.64 17.74 -3.51
N ILE A 145 -10.96 16.65 -3.24
CA ILE A 145 -10.83 16.08 -1.89
C ILE A 145 -9.62 16.75 -1.26
N LYS A 146 -9.82 17.51 -0.19
CA LYS A 146 -8.69 18.19 0.47
C LYS A 146 -8.79 18.19 1.99
N ASN A 147 -7.66 18.02 2.63
CA ASN A 147 -7.54 18.38 4.03
C ASN A 147 -7.78 19.88 4.18
N GLY A 148 -8.61 20.27 5.14
CA GLY A 148 -9.01 21.67 5.32
C GLY A 148 -7.86 22.59 5.75
N ASN A 149 -8.17 23.88 5.86
CA ASN A 149 -7.26 24.91 6.35
C ASN A 149 -7.03 24.80 7.87
N ASN A 150 -5.97 25.42 8.38
CA ASN A 150 -5.80 25.72 9.80
C ASN A 150 -5.88 24.52 10.76
N ASN A 151 -4.88 23.69 10.81
CA ASN A 151 -4.77 22.56 11.75
C ASN A 151 -5.84 21.46 11.60
N SER A 152 -6.49 21.38 10.48
CA SER A 152 -7.46 20.33 10.20
C SER A 152 -6.78 19.00 9.88
N ARG A 153 -7.37 17.89 10.31
CA ARG A 153 -6.90 16.55 10.03
C ARG A 153 -7.95 15.77 9.24
N MET A 154 -7.55 15.28 8.09
CA MET A 154 -8.28 14.30 7.28
C MET A 154 -7.73 12.90 7.51
N ILE A 155 -8.58 11.94 7.80
CA ILE A 155 -8.22 10.54 7.88
C ILE A 155 -9.16 9.75 6.97
N ILE A 156 -8.60 8.97 6.06
CA ILE A 156 -9.37 8.04 5.21
C ILE A 156 -8.83 6.63 5.43
N ASN A 157 -9.67 5.76 5.96
CA ASN A 157 -9.40 4.34 6.10
C ASN A 157 -10.10 3.59 4.96
N MET A 158 -9.36 2.81 4.21
CA MET A 158 -9.87 2.01 3.10
C MET A 158 -9.73 0.52 3.46
N LEU A 159 -10.84 -0.22 3.35
CA LEU A 159 -10.91 -1.63 3.68
C LEU A 159 -11.65 -2.37 2.54
N ASN A 160 -11.34 -3.65 2.34
CA ASN A 160 -12.10 -4.57 1.49
C ASN A 160 -12.42 -4.00 0.09
N ASP A 161 -11.40 -3.77 -0.74
CA ASP A 161 -11.51 -3.33 -2.15
C ASP A 161 -12.27 -2.01 -2.36
N SER A 162 -12.20 -1.11 -1.40
CA SER A 162 -12.83 0.20 -1.48
C SER A 162 -12.29 1.06 -2.61
N LEU A 163 -13.14 1.98 -3.12
CA LEU A 163 -12.82 2.86 -4.24
C LEU A 163 -12.97 4.33 -3.87
N ILE A 164 -11.93 5.11 -4.12
CA ILE A 164 -12.03 6.57 -4.27
C ILE A 164 -11.93 6.91 -5.75
N ASP A 165 -12.98 7.47 -6.32
CA ASP A 165 -13.01 7.95 -7.70
C ASP A 165 -13.15 9.48 -7.68
N GLY A 166 -12.03 10.17 -7.84
CA GLY A 166 -11.90 11.60 -7.63
C GLY A 166 -11.37 12.38 -8.83
N SER A 167 -11.35 13.69 -8.67
CA SER A 167 -10.72 14.62 -9.60
C SER A 167 -9.36 15.08 -9.09
N MET A 168 -9.30 15.61 -7.89
CA MET A 168 -8.09 16.11 -7.25
C MET A 168 -8.03 15.65 -5.79
N LEU A 169 -6.84 15.32 -5.31
CA LEU A 169 -6.63 14.88 -3.93
C LEU A 169 -5.47 15.64 -3.29
N TYR A 170 -5.77 16.45 -2.27
CA TYR A 170 -4.80 17.21 -1.51
C TYR A 170 -4.76 16.73 -0.06
N LEU A 171 -3.68 16.05 0.34
CA LEU A 171 -3.51 15.62 1.71
C LEU A 171 -3.09 16.75 2.64
N ARG A 172 -2.77 17.92 2.09
CA ARG A 172 -2.48 19.14 2.82
C ARG A 172 -2.95 20.35 2.05
N HIS A 173 -3.43 21.35 2.76
CA HIS A 173 -3.74 22.69 2.25
C HIS A 173 -2.97 23.73 3.09
N GLU A 174 -2.69 24.84 2.55
CA GLU A 174 -1.96 26.06 2.93
C GLU A 174 -1.39 26.29 4.36
N ASN A 175 -1.58 25.43 5.35
CA ASN A 175 -1.07 25.62 6.70
C ASN A 175 -0.33 24.38 7.26
N PRO A 176 0.88 24.56 7.83
CA PRO A 176 1.86 23.50 8.04
C PRO A 176 1.58 22.48 9.15
N SER A 177 0.56 22.62 9.95
CA SER A 177 0.54 21.87 11.21
C SER A 177 -0.13 20.51 11.19
N ARG A 178 -0.98 20.17 10.19
CA ARG A 178 -1.62 18.85 10.11
C ARG A 178 -1.79 18.38 8.68
N SER A 179 -1.32 17.15 8.42
CA SER A 179 -1.43 16.50 7.14
C SER A 179 -2.52 15.44 7.14
N GLY A 180 -3.10 15.17 5.98
CA GLY A 180 -4.06 14.09 5.78
C GLY A 180 -3.39 12.72 5.77
N ILE A 181 -4.18 11.71 6.12
CA ILE A 181 -3.76 10.31 6.12
C ILE A 181 -4.75 9.51 5.29
N ILE A 182 -4.24 8.71 4.35
CA ILE A 182 -5.00 7.65 3.67
C ILE A 182 -4.28 6.35 3.96
N ARG A 183 -5.02 5.34 4.40
CA ARG A 183 -4.42 4.05 4.73
C ARG A 183 -5.35 2.87 4.50
N GLY A 184 -4.78 1.70 4.26
CA GLY A 184 -5.49 0.44 4.11
C GLY A 184 -5.32 -0.19 2.74
N THR A 185 -6.40 -0.74 2.17
CA THR A 185 -6.43 -1.45 0.89
C THR A 185 -7.52 -0.91 -0.02
N GLY A 186 -7.32 -0.98 -1.34
CA GLY A 186 -8.31 -0.54 -2.30
C GLY A 186 -7.72 0.23 -3.48
N THR A 187 -8.55 1.02 -4.14
CA THR A 187 -8.18 1.75 -5.35
C THR A 187 -8.50 3.25 -5.23
N ILE A 188 -7.54 4.07 -5.63
CA ILE A 188 -7.72 5.51 -5.81
C ILE A 188 -7.54 5.83 -7.29
N THR A 189 -8.57 6.41 -7.91
CA THR A 189 -8.55 6.83 -9.31
C THR A 189 -8.74 8.35 -9.38
N LEU A 190 -7.81 9.06 -10.00
CA LEU A 190 -7.85 10.52 -10.12
C LEU A 190 -7.96 10.90 -11.60
N SER A 191 -9.06 10.52 -12.24
CA SER A 191 -9.30 10.71 -13.68
C SER A 191 -10.48 11.62 -13.99
N ARG A 192 -11.28 11.98 -13.00
CA ARG A 192 -12.45 12.82 -13.22
C ARG A 192 -12.05 14.24 -13.57
N ARG A 193 -12.76 14.84 -14.52
CA ARG A 193 -12.57 16.26 -14.84
C ARG A 193 -13.19 17.12 -13.73
N ALA A 194 -12.39 18.01 -13.16
CA ALA A 194 -12.92 19.08 -12.33
C ALA A 194 -13.72 20.04 -13.23
N ARG A 195 -14.98 20.23 -12.88
CA ARG A 195 -15.94 21.20 -13.46
C ARG A 195 -16.23 21.08 -14.97
N PRO A 196 -17.49 20.81 -15.36
CA PRO A 196 -17.94 20.98 -16.72
C PRO A 196 -17.82 22.46 -17.11
N GLY A 197 -17.16 22.75 -18.21
CA GLY A 197 -17.00 24.10 -18.73
C GLY A 197 -15.62 24.71 -18.56
N ASN A 198 -14.72 24.13 -17.78
CA ASN A 198 -13.35 24.58 -17.67
C ASN A 198 -12.41 23.63 -18.44
N ALA A 199 -12.54 23.62 -19.77
CA ALA A 199 -11.75 22.77 -20.65
C ALA A 199 -10.22 23.01 -20.56
N GLY A 200 -9.81 24.07 -19.87
CA GLY A 200 -8.40 24.45 -19.63
C GLY A 200 -7.93 24.18 -18.20
N ASP A 201 -8.71 23.50 -17.34
CA ASP A 201 -8.22 23.15 -16.00
C ASP A 201 -7.19 22.03 -16.09
N THR A 202 -5.92 22.41 -16.14
CA THR A 202 -4.78 21.48 -16.17
C THR A 202 -4.56 20.75 -14.84
N ARG A 203 -5.33 21.09 -13.80
CA ARG A 203 -5.21 20.50 -12.46
C ARG A 203 -6.04 19.24 -12.28
N ALA A 204 -6.94 18.94 -13.22
CA ALA A 204 -7.74 17.72 -13.16
C ALA A 204 -6.84 16.48 -13.11
N GLY A 205 -7.15 15.58 -12.19
CA GLY A 205 -6.43 14.31 -12.06
C GLY A 205 -5.07 14.41 -11.39
N HIS A 206 -4.85 15.39 -10.52
CA HIS A 206 -3.59 15.44 -9.78
C HIS A 206 -3.74 15.18 -8.29
N MET A 207 -2.64 14.77 -7.69
CA MET A 207 -2.51 14.53 -6.27
C MET A 207 -1.37 15.39 -5.70
N ARG A 208 -1.61 15.97 -4.53
CA ARG A 208 -0.56 16.54 -3.68
C ARG A 208 -0.41 15.68 -2.45
N ASN A 209 0.69 14.94 -2.37
CA ASN A 209 0.97 14.10 -1.21
C ASN A 209 1.94 14.79 -0.24
N ASN A 210 1.42 15.74 0.53
CA ASN A 210 2.11 16.28 1.69
C ASN A 210 1.55 15.67 2.99
N GLY A 211 1.05 14.46 2.92
CA GLY A 211 0.48 13.65 3.99
C GLY A 211 1.05 12.24 3.98
N ARG A 212 0.36 11.32 4.61
CA ARG A 212 0.74 9.91 4.66
C ARG A 212 -0.22 9.08 3.81
N VAL A 213 0.33 8.30 2.88
CA VAL A 213 -0.40 7.28 2.13
C VAL A 213 0.24 5.94 2.45
N GLU A 214 -0.54 5.02 2.99
CA GLU A 214 -0.03 3.75 3.50
C GLU A 214 -0.90 2.56 3.07
N ALA A 215 -0.30 1.62 2.36
CA ALA A 215 -0.88 0.31 2.13
C ALA A 215 -0.68 -0.57 3.37
N ILE A 216 -1.75 -1.19 3.89
CA ILE A 216 -1.70 -2.04 5.09
C ILE A 216 -2.41 -3.36 4.79
N GLY A 217 -1.67 -4.47 4.89
CA GLY A 217 -2.26 -5.82 4.79
C GLY A 217 -2.75 -6.21 3.40
N GLY A 218 -2.38 -5.47 2.34
CA GLY A 218 -2.80 -5.74 0.98
C GLY A 218 -2.52 -4.59 0.03
N LEU A 219 -3.07 -4.64 -1.18
CA LEU A 219 -2.82 -3.66 -2.23
C LEU A 219 -3.62 -2.36 -2.01
N LEU A 220 -2.92 -1.22 -1.96
CA LEU A 220 -3.49 0.10 -2.16
C LEU A 220 -2.97 0.66 -3.49
N ALA A 221 -3.83 0.77 -4.49
CA ALA A 221 -3.46 1.17 -5.84
C ALA A 221 -3.93 2.58 -6.18
N ILE A 222 -3.03 3.44 -6.66
CA ILE A 222 -3.37 4.70 -7.32
C ILE A 222 -3.29 4.45 -8.83
N THR A 223 -4.42 4.22 -9.49
CA THR A 223 -4.47 3.61 -10.82
C THR A 223 -4.41 4.59 -11.98
N SER A 224 -4.70 5.86 -11.75
CA SER A 224 -4.60 6.88 -12.80
C SER A 224 -4.39 8.27 -12.24
N PHE A 225 -3.65 9.05 -13.03
CA PHE A 225 -3.53 10.49 -12.88
C PHE A 225 -3.98 11.15 -14.19
N GLY A 226 -4.65 12.29 -14.10
CA GLY A 226 -4.89 13.17 -15.24
C GLY A 226 -3.64 13.94 -15.64
N PRO A 227 -3.77 14.95 -16.51
CA PRO A 227 -2.64 15.75 -17.01
C PRO A 227 -1.86 16.49 -15.92
N GLY A 228 -2.44 16.72 -14.74
CA GLY A 228 -1.78 17.36 -13.61
C GLY A 228 -0.75 16.49 -12.90
N GLY A 229 -0.88 15.16 -12.98
CA GLY A 229 0.06 14.22 -12.37
C GLY A 229 0.20 14.35 -10.86
N LEU A 230 1.38 14.04 -10.37
CA LEU A 230 1.77 14.26 -8.98
C LEU A 230 2.39 15.65 -8.85
N LEU A 231 1.82 16.48 -7.99
CA LEU A 231 2.34 17.82 -7.70
C LEU A 231 3.03 17.84 -6.34
N ASP A 232 4.16 18.49 -6.30
CA ASP A 232 4.86 18.85 -5.09
C ASP A 232 4.55 20.33 -4.74
N ASP A 233 4.30 20.60 -3.46
CA ASP A 233 4.34 21.97 -2.91
C ASP A 233 5.70 22.15 -2.24
N ASN A 234 6.63 22.74 -2.95
CA ASN A 234 8.04 22.93 -2.57
C ASN A 234 8.28 23.70 -1.26
N ASP A 235 7.25 24.14 -0.54
CA ASP A 235 7.41 25.16 0.49
C ASP A 235 7.37 24.64 1.94
N TRP A 236 7.30 23.31 2.20
CA TRP A 236 6.97 22.87 3.55
C TRP A 236 7.79 21.68 4.08
N PRO A 237 8.32 21.76 5.30
CA PRO A 237 8.85 20.60 6.00
C PRO A 237 7.72 19.61 6.32
N VAL A 238 7.91 18.36 5.95
CA VAL A 238 6.87 17.33 5.88
C VAL A 238 6.83 16.47 7.14
N ARG A 239 7.12 17.04 8.29
CA ARG A 239 6.88 16.38 9.58
C ARG A 239 5.43 16.60 10.00
N MET A 240 4.71 15.52 10.22
CA MET A 240 3.33 15.54 10.67
C MET A 240 3.26 15.89 12.17
N ASP A 241 2.11 16.36 12.62
CA ASP A 241 1.87 16.74 14.02
C ASP A 241 1.93 15.58 15.03
N ASP A 242 1.82 14.34 14.55
CA ASP A 242 2.00 13.11 15.33
C ASP A 242 3.46 12.65 15.44
N GLY A 243 4.40 13.44 14.91
CA GLY A 243 5.83 13.16 14.93
C GLY A 243 6.30 12.28 13.77
N ASN A 244 5.38 11.70 12.98
CA ASN A 244 5.70 10.94 11.78
C ASN A 244 6.03 11.87 10.61
N TYR A 245 6.54 11.29 9.54
CA TYR A 245 6.81 12.02 8.30
C TYR A 245 5.70 11.76 7.29
N ALA A 246 5.41 12.75 6.46
CA ALA A 246 4.60 12.56 5.27
C ALA A 246 5.35 11.65 4.27
N GLY A 247 4.62 10.88 3.49
CA GLY A 247 5.23 10.01 2.51
C GLY A 247 4.39 8.83 2.09
N TRP A 248 5.08 7.90 1.45
CA TRP A 248 4.55 6.67 0.92
C TRP A 248 4.99 5.51 1.81
N TYR A 249 4.05 4.69 2.25
CA TYR A 249 4.30 3.61 3.19
C TYR A 249 3.62 2.33 2.75
N ALA A 250 4.22 1.22 3.12
CA ALA A 250 3.63 -0.10 3.05
C ALA A 250 3.99 -0.87 4.31
N SER A 251 3.01 -1.49 4.97
CA SER A 251 3.18 -2.22 6.22
C SER A 251 2.30 -3.47 6.26
N ASP A 252 2.62 -4.39 7.16
CA ASP A 252 1.85 -5.62 7.39
C ASP A 252 1.57 -6.40 6.09
N GLY A 253 2.60 -6.58 5.24
CA GLY A 253 2.44 -7.24 3.95
C GLY A 253 1.73 -6.39 2.88
N GLY A 254 1.60 -5.09 3.09
CA GLY A 254 0.98 -4.17 2.14
C GLY A 254 1.84 -3.92 0.90
N GLU A 255 1.18 -3.56 -0.19
CA GLU A 255 1.79 -3.08 -1.43
C GLU A 255 1.15 -1.75 -1.82
N LEU A 256 1.94 -0.68 -1.91
CA LEU A 256 1.48 0.59 -2.47
C LEU A 256 1.88 0.67 -3.93
N SER A 257 0.90 0.63 -4.83
CA SER A 257 1.12 0.72 -6.27
C SER A 257 0.77 2.11 -6.80
N LEU A 258 1.66 2.68 -7.60
CA LEU A 258 1.48 3.99 -8.23
C LEU A 258 1.42 3.85 -9.75
N ALA A 259 0.37 4.41 -10.35
CA ALA A 259 0.23 4.46 -11.80
C ALA A 259 1.36 5.25 -12.46
N ALA A 260 1.62 4.90 -13.70
CA ALA A 260 2.71 5.47 -14.47
C ALA A 260 2.60 7.00 -14.65
N LEU A 261 3.62 7.72 -14.21
CA LEU A 261 3.76 9.17 -14.31
C LEU A 261 4.60 9.56 -15.53
N PRO A 262 4.25 10.66 -16.22
CA PRO A 262 5.03 11.12 -17.36
C PRO A 262 6.44 11.54 -16.90
N TRP A 263 7.42 11.32 -17.78
CA TRP A 263 8.73 11.94 -17.62
C TRP A 263 8.57 13.46 -17.77
N ASN A 264 8.81 14.21 -16.70
CA ASN A 264 8.65 15.66 -16.70
C ASN A 264 9.98 16.33 -17.10
N GLY A 265 10.17 16.59 -18.38
CA GLY A 265 11.36 17.25 -18.90
C GLY A 265 12.66 16.50 -18.56
N SER A 266 13.31 16.90 -17.49
CA SER A 266 14.57 16.32 -17.01
C SER A 266 14.43 15.27 -15.91
N ARG A 267 13.22 15.02 -15.39
CA ARG A 267 13.01 14.19 -14.21
C ARG A 267 11.76 13.31 -14.30
N ALA A 268 11.86 12.06 -13.88
CA ALA A 268 10.74 11.16 -13.62
C ALA A 268 10.67 10.85 -12.13
N ASN A 269 9.53 11.14 -11.48
CA ASN A 269 9.43 11.13 -10.04
C ASN A 269 8.26 10.28 -9.52
N TRP A 270 8.55 9.53 -8.47
CA TRP A 270 7.59 8.97 -7.54
C TRP A 270 7.59 9.84 -6.26
N GLY A 271 6.86 10.94 -6.28
CA GLY A 271 6.99 11.97 -5.24
C GLY A 271 8.27 12.80 -5.41
N GLU A 272 8.18 14.11 -5.30
CA GLU A 272 9.36 14.94 -5.48
C GLU A 272 10.16 15.09 -4.19
N PRO A 273 11.49 14.88 -4.22
CA PRO A 273 12.34 15.43 -3.18
C PRO A 273 12.36 16.94 -3.33
N SER A 274 11.99 17.67 -2.29
CA SER A 274 12.02 19.13 -2.24
C SER A 274 13.44 19.67 -2.47
N THR A 275 13.55 20.86 -3.03
CA THR A 275 14.82 21.57 -3.17
C THR A 275 15.30 22.17 -1.84
N ASP A 276 14.47 22.16 -0.80
CA ASP A 276 14.83 22.67 0.52
C ASP A 276 15.56 21.61 1.35
N SER A 277 16.43 22.05 2.24
CA SER A 277 17.29 21.23 3.11
C SER A 277 16.55 20.44 4.18
N THR A 278 15.25 20.56 4.27
CA THR A 278 14.38 19.86 5.22
C THR A 278 13.59 18.77 4.53
N VAL A 279 13.39 17.70 5.24
CA VAL A 279 12.84 16.40 4.85
C VAL A 279 11.71 16.45 3.85
N ASN A 280 11.89 15.73 2.83
CA ASN A 280 11.01 15.47 1.72
C ASN A 280 10.00 14.38 2.02
N VAL A 281 9.07 14.18 1.10
CA VAL A 281 8.17 13.04 1.12
C VAL A 281 8.97 11.76 1.22
N ILE A 282 8.79 11.03 2.30
CA ILE A 282 9.50 9.79 2.61
C ILE A 282 9.14 8.71 1.57
N ASN A 283 10.12 7.85 1.28
CA ASN A 283 10.03 6.83 0.27
C ASN A 283 9.74 7.37 -1.15
N SER A 284 10.15 8.59 -1.44
CA SER A 284 10.14 9.12 -2.80
C SER A 284 11.29 8.55 -3.64
N LEU A 285 11.04 8.39 -4.93
CA LEU A 285 11.97 7.85 -5.91
C LEU A 285 12.03 8.80 -7.11
N GLY A 286 13.19 9.31 -7.47
CA GLY A 286 13.37 10.20 -8.63
C GLY A 286 14.53 9.78 -9.52
N PHE A 287 14.28 9.71 -10.84
CA PHE A 287 15.31 9.57 -11.86
C PHE A 287 15.52 10.91 -12.57
N PHE A 288 16.75 11.30 -12.79
CA PHE A 288 17.13 12.57 -13.42
C PHE A 288 18.41 12.42 -14.26
N ASN A 289 18.79 13.47 -14.99
CA ASN A 289 19.92 13.44 -15.93
C ASN A 289 19.88 12.26 -16.91
N ALA A 290 18.67 11.84 -17.30
CA ALA A 290 18.52 10.66 -18.10
C ALA A 290 18.93 10.88 -19.55
N VAL A 291 19.64 9.90 -20.11
CA VAL A 291 20.02 9.84 -21.51
C VAL A 291 19.05 8.92 -22.25
N ASN A 292 18.47 9.41 -23.34
CA ASN A 292 17.46 8.71 -24.13
C ASN A 292 16.27 8.20 -23.29
N PRO A 293 15.64 9.06 -22.47
CA PRO A 293 14.52 8.64 -21.64
C PRO A 293 13.29 8.33 -22.49
N ALA A 294 12.58 7.26 -22.17
CA ALA A 294 11.33 6.90 -22.79
C ALA A 294 10.38 6.24 -21.79
N GLY A 295 9.09 6.22 -22.12
CA GLY A 295 8.08 5.60 -21.27
C GLY A 295 7.59 6.50 -20.12
N ARG A 296 7.01 5.85 -19.10
CA ARG A 296 6.40 6.53 -17.92
C ARG A 296 6.79 5.75 -16.67
N LEU A 297 7.24 6.43 -15.64
CA LEU A 297 7.62 5.80 -14.38
C LEU A 297 6.36 5.45 -13.56
N GLY A 298 6.21 4.22 -13.22
CA GLY A 298 5.26 3.68 -12.25
C GLY A 298 5.92 2.56 -11.46
N GLY A 299 5.16 1.85 -10.65
CA GLY A 299 5.66 0.68 -9.92
C GLY A 299 5.04 0.53 -8.52
N SER A 300 5.69 -0.23 -7.68
CA SER A 300 5.23 -0.51 -6.33
C SER A 300 6.30 -0.23 -5.27
N LEU A 301 5.87 0.19 -4.08
CA LEU A 301 6.61 0.14 -2.83
C LEU A 301 6.09 -1.05 -2.03
N LEU A 302 6.99 -1.92 -1.63
CA LEU A 302 6.68 -3.15 -0.91
C LEU A 302 6.90 -2.97 0.59
N ALA A 303 6.06 -3.62 1.38
CA ALA A 303 6.24 -3.67 2.82
C ALA A 303 7.54 -4.39 3.17
N VAL A 304 8.29 -3.79 4.08
CA VAL A 304 9.49 -4.37 4.70
C VAL A 304 9.28 -4.34 6.21
N ASP A 305 8.54 -5.32 6.71
CA ASP A 305 8.18 -5.37 8.11
C ASP A 305 9.34 -5.89 8.97
N ASN A 306 9.63 -5.17 10.07
CA ASN A 306 10.55 -5.58 11.13
C ASN A 306 11.96 -6.02 10.71
N GLY A 307 12.53 -5.39 9.68
CA GLY A 307 13.91 -5.68 9.26
C GLY A 307 14.10 -7.05 8.62
N SER A 308 13.07 -7.81 8.45
CA SER A 308 13.09 -9.00 7.64
C SER A 308 12.17 -8.76 6.47
N VAL A 309 12.58 -9.07 5.45
CA VAL A 309 12.44 -10.18 4.58
C VAL A 309 12.13 -9.73 3.18
N HIS A 310 13.03 -8.96 2.62
CA HIS A 310 13.17 -9.18 1.18
C HIS A 310 14.28 -10.21 1.02
N PRO A 311 14.04 -11.35 0.34
CA PRO A 311 15.09 -12.38 0.17
C PRO A 311 16.38 -11.76 -0.36
N GLY A 312 17.48 -12.01 0.33
CA GLY A 312 18.80 -11.49 -0.05
C GLY A 312 19.12 -10.08 0.45
N LEU A 313 18.27 -9.44 1.27
CA LEU A 313 18.59 -8.18 1.95
C LEU A 313 18.59 -8.36 3.47
N ARG A 314 19.46 -7.61 4.13
CA ARG A 314 19.54 -7.52 5.59
C ARG A 314 19.02 -6.14 6.02
N ASN A 315 18.09 -6.12 6.95
CA ASN A 315 17.50 -4.90 7.50
C ASN A 315 17.08 -3.90 6.40
N ALA A 316 16.21 -4.36 5.51
CA ALA A 316 15.66 -3.50 4.47
C ALA A 316 14.77 -2.40 5.09
N VAL A 317 14.93 -1.18 4.62
CA VAL A 317 14.17 0.00 5.05
C VAL A 317 13.08 0.36 4.03
N ALA A 318 13.37 0.18 2.76
CA ALA A 318 12.41 0.37 1.67
C ALA A 318 12.80 -0.49 0.48
N VAL A 319 11.82 -1.08 -0.18
CA VAL A 319 12.00 -1.84 -1.43
C VAL A 319 11.02 -1.33 -2.48
N TRP A 320 11.54 -0.97 -3.64
CA TRP A 320 10.80 -0.44 -4.77
C TRP A 320 10.85 -1.39 -5.95
N GLU A 321 9.74 -1.52 -6.63
CA GLU A 321 9.64 -2.17 -7.95
C GLU A 321 9.26 -1.15 -9.03
N PRO A 322 10.19 -0.31 -9.50
CA PRO A 322 9.89 0.66 -10.54
C PRO A 322 9.66 -0.02 -11.89
N ARG A 323 8.72 0.51 -12.69
CA ARG A 323 8.31 -0.08 -13.98
C ARG A 323 8.04 1.00 -15.03
N GLY A 324 8.09 0.61 -16.30
CA GLY A 324 7.53 1.35 -17.43
C GLY A 324 8.38 2.46 -18.01
N ALA A 325 9.44 2.89 -17.35
CA ALA A 325 10.42 3.83 -17.90
C ALA A 325 11.65 3.09 -18.45
N THR A 326 12.28 3.66 -19.46
CA THR A 326 13.56 3.19 -20.00
C THR A 326 14.52 4.35 -20.25
N PHE A 327 15.80 4.09 -20.18
CA PHE A 327 16.87 5.06 -20.42
C PHE A 327 18.19 4.34 -20.74
N SER A 328 19.13 5.03 -21.38
CA SER A 328 20.48 4.50 -21.57
C SER A 328 21.34 4.70 -20.31
N SER A 329 21.14 5.80 -19.60
CA SER A 329 21.66 6.01 -18.26
C SER A 329 20.80 7.04 -17.53
N ALA A 330 20.76 6.99 -16.21
CA ALA A 330 20.11 7.99 -15.37
C ALA A 330 20.78 8.06 -13.99
N ASP A 331 20.62 9.20 -13.34
CA ASP A 331 20.92 9.34 -11.92
C ASP A 331 19.65 9.09 -11.11
N LEU A 332 19.81 8.57 -9.88
CA LEU A 332 18.73 8.21 -8.99
C LEU A 332 18.86 8.93 -7.66
N GLU A 333 17.77 9.52 -7.18
CA GLU A 333 17.63 9.99 -5.80
C GLU A 333 16.48 9.24 -5.10
N ILE A 334 16.72 8.78 -3.88
CA ILE A 334 15.71 8.18 -3.01
C ILE A 334 15.71 8.91 -1.68
N ALA A 335 14.53 9.37 -1.23
CA ALA A 335 14.29 9.70 0.16
C ALA A 335 13.74 8.45 0.85
N PHE A 336 14.26 8.10 2.03
CA PHE A 336 13.87 6.88 2.75
C PHE A 336 13.42 7.18 4.19
N ASP A 337 12.77 6.22 4.81
CA ASP A 337 12.24 6.34 6.17
C ASP A 337 13.36 6.17 7.21
N TRP A 338 14.05 7.25 7.59
CA TRP A 338 15.06 7.25 8.65
C TRP A 338 14.56 6.66 9.96
N PRO A 339 13.36 7.01 10.46
CA PRO A 339 12.80 6.34 11.63
C PRO A 339 12.65 4.82 11.50
N ALA A 340 12.48 4.29 10.29
CA ALA A 340 12.50 2.84 10.09
C ALA A 340 13.90 2.27 10.34
N ALA A 341 14.95 2.91 9.85
CA ALA A 341 16.33 2.52 10.13
C ALA A 341 16.63 2.56 11.65
N ASP A 342 16.19 3.61 12.34
CA ASP A 342 16.35 3.73 13.80
C ASP A 342 15.63 2.57 14.53
N ARG A 343 14.42 2.18 14.09
CA ARG A 343 13.69 1.04 14.66
C ARG A 343 14.39 -0.32 14.45
N LEU A 344 15.18 -0.42 13.38
CA LEU A 344 15.94 -1.62 13.04
C LEU A 344 17.32 -1.65 13.67
N ASP A 345 17.67 -0.62 14.47
CA ASP A 345 19.01 -0.43 15.07
C ASP A 345 20.14 -0.46 14.01
N VAL A 346 19.84 0.05 12.83
CA VAL A 346 20.78 0.16 11.71
C VAL A 346 21.49 1.49 11.78
N ALA A 347 22.80 1.47 11.91
CA ALA A 347 23.59 2.69 11.84
C ALA A 347 23.46 3.30 10.43
N GLU A 348 23.28 4.62 10.40
CA GLU A 348 23.13 5.39 9.16
C GLU A 348 24.33 5.19 8.20
N SER A 349 25.52 4.96 8.74
CA SER A 349 26.73 4.65 7.97
C SER A 349 26.66 3.32 7.24
N ASP A 350 25.82 2.42 7.70
CA ASP A 350 25.74 1.04 7.21
C ASP A 350 24.63 0.88 6.18
N LEU A 351 23.75 1.88 6.07
CA LEU A 351 22.73 1.92 5.02
C LEU A 351 23.35 2.08 3.65
N LYS A 352 22.87 1.30 2.71
CA LYS A 352 23.30 1.28 1.32
C LYS A 352 22.10 1.22 0.38
N LEU A 353 22.32 1.59 -0.86
CA LEU A 353 21.34 1.46 -1.94
C LEU A 353 21.75 0.28 -2.82
N PHE A 354 20.83 -0.63 -2.98
CA PHE A 354 20.99 -1.83 -3.79
C PHE A 354 20.10 -1.81 -5.01
N GLN A 355 20.56 -2.45 -6.07
CA GLN A 355 19.78 -2.78 -7.25
C GLN A 355 19.80 -4.29 -7.46
N PHE A 356 18.64 -4.87 -7.80
CA PHE A 356 18.54 -6.30 -8.10
C PHE A 356 18.88 -6.54 -9.57
N THR A 357 19.99 -7.24 -9.82
CA THR A 357 20.47 -7.61 -11.15
C THR A 357 21.05 -9.03 -11.13
N ASP A 358 20.88 -9.75 -12.23
CA ASP A 358 21.47 -11.09 -12.40
C ASP A 358 21.17 -12.07 -11.25
N GLY A 359 19.95 -11.98 -10.70
CA GLY A 359 19.51 -12.86 -9.61
C GLY A 359 19.99 -12.47 -8.22
N GLY A 360 20.63 -11.30 -8.04
CA GLY A 360 21.16 -10.86 -6.75
C GLY A 360 21.13 -9.34 -6.54
N TRP A 361 21.36 -8.93 -5.31
CA TRP A 361 21.44 -7.53 -4.92
C TRP A 361 22.85 -6.99 -5.06
N ARG A 362 23.00 -5.95 -5.84
CA ARG A 362 24.26 -5.25 -6.07
C ARG A 362 24.27 -3.90 -5.37
N ASP A 363 25.28 -3.63 -4.56
CA ASP A 363 25.55 -2.31 -3.98
C ASP A 363 25.89 -1.29 -5.09
N LEU A 364 25.14 -0.21 -5.15
CA LEU A 364 25.34 0.85 -6.14
C LEU A 364 26.44 1.86 -5.77
N GLY A 365 27.06 1.72 -4.60
CA GLY A 365 28.06 2.69 -4.12
C GLY A 365 27.48 4.10 -3.97
N ALA A 366 26.22 4.21 -3.58
CA ALA A 366 25.48 5.45 -3.53
C ALA A 366 25.98 6.40 -2.45
N ALA A 367 25.88 7.71 -2.70
CA ALA A 367 26.21 8.74 -1.72
C ALA A 367 24.99 9.09 -0.86
N ILE A 368 25.19 9.14 0.46
CA ILE A 368 24.16 9.54 1.43
C ILE A 368 24.34 11.01 1.77
N ASN A 369 23.29 11.81 1.53
CA ASN A 369 23.21 13.19 2.00
C ASN A 369 22.36 13.26 3.27
N ARG A 370 23.03 13.32 4.42
CA ARG A 370 22.38 13.32 5.75
C ARG A 370 21.51 14.55 5.99
N GLY A 371 21.95 15.71 5.51
CA GLY A 371 21.20 16.95 5.68
C GLY A 371 19.87 16.95 4.93
N ARG A 372 19.84 16.35 3.74
CA ARG A 372 18.64 16.19 2.90
C ARG A 372 17.92 14.87 3.11
N ARG A 373 18.48 13.94 3.86
CA ARG A 373 17.95 12.58 4.06
C ARG A 373 17.66 11.82 2.78
N ILE A 374 18.56 11.94 1.81
CA ILE A 374 18.47 11.27 0.53
C ILE A 374 19.71 10.44 0.23
N ILE A 375 19.51 9.38 -0.53
CA ILE A 375 20.57 8.59 -1.14
C ILE A 375 20.58 8.88 -2.62
N THR A 376 21.77 9.10 -3.20
CA THR A 376 21.95 9.38 -4.62
C THR A 376 22.88 8.34 -5.24
N ALA A 377 22.44 7.69 -6.32
CA ALA A 377 23.26 6.86 -7.18
C ALA A 377 23.36 7.49 -8.58
N ARG A 378 24.46 7.26 -9.29
CA ARG A 378 24.70 7.84 -10.60
C ARG A 378 24.92 6.77 -11.66
N GLY A 379 24.48 7.08 -12.88
CA GLY A 379 24.79 6.29 -14.05
C GLY A 379 24.11 4.93 -14.08
N LEU A 380 22.90 4.79 -13.52
CA LEU A 380 22.11 3.58 -13.67
C LEU A 380 21.81 3.36 -15.17
N THR A 381 21.94 2.13 -15.61
CA THR A 381 21.70 1.73 -17.02
C THR A 381 20.44 0.89 -17.22
N SER A 382 19.78 0.51 -16.16
CA SER A 382 18.55 -0.30 -16.22
C SER A 382 17.61 0.02 -15.08
N LEU A 383 16.33 -0.26 -15.29
CA LEU A 383 15.28 -0.18 -14.29
C LEU A 383 14.99 -1.58 -13.75
N SER A 384 15.19 -1.79 -12.46
CA SER A 384 14.88 -3.04 -11.77
C SER A 384 14.56 -2.75 -10.30
N GLN A 385 14.32 -3.75 -9.47
CA GLN A 385 14.08 -3.54 -8.05
C GLN A 385 15.23 -2.75 -7.41
N LEU A 386 14.88 -1.85 -6.52
CA LEU A 386 15.78 -0.98 -5.76
C LEU A 386 15.47 -1.14 -4.28
N ALA A 387 16.49 -1.15 -3.44
CA ALA A 387 16.28 -1.25 -2.01
C ALA A 387 17.27 -0.39 -1.23
N VAL A 388 16.79 0.21 -0.14
CA VAL A 388 17.64 0.76 0.92
C VAL A 388 17.70 -0.25 2.05
N ALA A 389 18.90 -0.73 2.38
CA ALA A 389 19.12 -1.77 3.37
C ALA A 389 20.49 -1.61 4.05
N GLU A 390 20.71 -2.27 5.19
CA GLU A 390 22.01 -2.35 5.85
C GLU A 390 23.03 -3.11 5.00
N GLY A 391 22.63 -4.17 4.33
CA GLY A 391 23.47 -4.97 3.48
C GLY A 391 22.68 -5.92 2.59
N ALA A 392 23.35 -6.46 1.57
CA ALA A 392 22.86 -7.68 0.96
C ALA A 392 23.09 -8.81 1.96
N ALA A 393 22.10 -9.65 2.17
CA ALA A 393 22.37 -10.94 2.77
C ALA A 393 23.39 -11.65 1.87
N SER A 394 24.35 -12.34 2.44
CA SER A 394 25.10 -13.30 1.63
C SER A 394 24.09 -14.11 0.82
N PRO A 395 24.34 -14.37 -0.47
CA PRO A 395 23.51 -15.32 -1.19
C PRO A 395 23.26 -16.48 -0.24
N PRO A 396 22.04 -17.01 -0.09
CA PRO A 396 21.86 -18.22 0.67
C PRO A 396 22.94 -19.18 0.19
N ALA A 397 23.68 -19.76 1.12
CA ALA A 397 24.62 -20.80 0.74
C ALA A 397 23.87 -21.73 -0.21
N PRO A 398 24.48 -22.14 -1.33
CA PRO A 398 23.81 -23.05 -2.24
C PRO A 398 23.18 -24.14 -1.38
N ALA A 399 21.93 -24.46 -1.63
CA ALA A 399 21.23 -25.49 -0.86
C ALA A 399 22.16 -26.71 -0.79
N PRO A 400 22.38 -27.29 0.39
CA PRO A 400 23.31 -28.38 0.52
C PRO A 400 22.91 -29.50 -0.46
N GLU A 401 23.87 -29.94 -1.23
CA GLU A 401 23.67 -31.05 -2.15
C GLU A 401 23.87 -32.37 -1.42
N PHE A 402 22.98 -33.31 -1.64
CA PHE A 402 23.05 -34.65 -1.02
C PHE A 402 22.51 -35.71 -1.99
N ILE A 403 22.64 -36.96 -1.62
CA ILE A 403 22.01 -38.09 -2.28
C ILE A 403 20.97 -38.69 -1.33
N ARG A 404 19.70 -38.69 -1.74
CA ARG A 404 18.61 -39.22 -0.92
C ARG A 404 18.74 -40.74 -0.79
N GLY A 405 18.75 -41.23 0.45
CA GLY A 405 19.01 -42.62 0.74
C GLY A 405 20.47 -42.96 1.05
N ASP A 406 21.34 -41.94 1.15
CA ASP A 406 22.76 -42.08 1.57
C ASP A 406 23.00 -41.36 2.93
N PRO A 407 22.38 -41.80 4.03
CA PRO A 407 22.48 -41.16 5.33
C PRO A 407 23.86 -41.29 6.00
N ASP A 408 24.69 -42.25 5.61
CA ASP A 408 26.05 -42.40 6.09
C ASP A 408 27.06 -41.54 5.31
N GLY A 409 26.64 -40.91 4.18
CA GLY A 409 27.40 -39.97 3.41
C GLY A 409 28.58 -40.59 2.65
N ASN A 410 28.51 -41.86 2.29
CA ASN A 410 29.58 -42.55 1.58
C ASN A 410 29.52 -42.44 0.05
N GLY A 411 28.46 -41.84 -0.48
CA GLY A 411 28.25 -41.58 -1.91
C GLY A 411 27.56 -42.72 -2.67
N THR A 412 27.09 -43.75 -2.00
CA THR A 412 26.42 -44.88 -2.62
C THR A 412 25.23 -45.34 -1.81
N VAL A 413 24.07 -45.47 -2.46
CA VAL A 413 22.85 -45.98 -1.83
C VAL A 413 22.86 -47.48 -1.79
N GLN A 414 22.97 -48.09 -0.64
CA GLN A 414 23.16 -49.53 -0.45
C GLN A 414 22.57 -50.03 0.89
N LEU A 415 22.74 -51.32 1.20
CA LEU A 415 22.21 -51.96 2.42
C LEU A 415 22.67 -51.24 3.71
N THR A 416 23.93 -50.79 3.74
CA THR A 416 24.52 -50.15 4.92
C THR A 416 23.80 -48.88 5.31
N ASP A 417 23.19 -48.18 4.37
CA ASP A 417 22.43 -46.95 4.64
C ASP A 417 21.12 -47.24 5.41
N GLY A 418 20.42 -48.28 5.01
CA GLY A 418 19.27 -48.75 5.77
C GLY A 418 19.65 -49.23 7.19
N ILE A 419 20.80 -49.88 7.33
CA ILE A 419 21.32 -50.31 8.66
C ILE A 419 21.73 -49.06 9.47
N PHE A 420 22.41 -48.11 8.85
CA PHE A 420 22.82 -46.86 9.51
C PHE A 420 21.62 -46.11 10.07
N LEU A 421 20.61 -45.95 9.26
CA LEU A 421 19.38 -45.25 9.65
C LEU A 421 18.63 -45.98 10.80
N LEU A 422 18.52 -47.31 10.74
CA LEU A 422 17.89 -48.08 11.82
C LEU A 422 18.73 -48.05 13.10
N ASN A 423 20.08 -48.06 13.00
CA ASN A 423 20.95 -47.88 14.17
C ASN A 423 20.79 -46.49 14.80
N PHE A 424 20.71 -45.45 14.01
CA PHE A 424 20.43 -44.09 14.47
C PHE A 424 19.10 -44.04 15.22
N LEU A 425 18.05 -44.55 14.63
CA LEU A 425 16.70 -44.47 15.21
C LEU A 425 16.49 -45.31 16.48
N PHE A 426 17.11 -46.47 16.57
CA PHE A 426 16.76 -47.46 17.64
C PHE A 426 17.88 -47.87 18.56
N LEU A 427 19.14 -47.71 18.13
CA LEU A 427 20.29 -48.24 18.87
C LEU A 427 21.25 -47.13 19.33
N GLY A 428 20.92 -45.85 19.08
CA GLY A 428 21.76 -44.74 19.49
C GLY A 428 23.06 -44.65 18.68
N GLY A 429 23.01 -45.05 17.38
CA GLY A 429 24.10 -44.88 16.44
C GLY A 429 24.30 -43.43 16.05
N ASP A 430 25.32 -43.19 15.22
CA ASP A 430 25.69 -41.87 14.76
C ASP A 430 24.54 -41.19 13.99
N SER A 431 24.42 -39.87 14.16
CA SER A 431 23.43 -39.07 13.45
C SER A 431 23.84 -38.85 12.00
N PRO A 432 22.90 -38.85 11.03
CA PRO A 432 23.16 -38.38 9.67
C PRO A 432 23.74 -36.98 9.67
N GLY A 433 24.73 -36.72 8.82
CA GLY A 433 25.24 -35.36 8.59
C GLY A 433 24.28 -34.48 7.78
N CYS A 434 23.40 -35.11 7.03
CA CYS A 434 22.31 -34.52 6.30
C CYS A 434 21.02 -35.30 6.61
N PHE A 435 20.09 -34.70 7.30
CA PHE A 435 18.84 -35.36 7.66
C PHE A 435 17.93 -35.61 6.45
N ASP A 436 17.99 -34.75 5.41
CA ASP A 436 17.26 -34.95 4.16
C ASP A 436 17.71 -36.21 3.40
N SER A 437 18.98 -36.59 3.53
CA SER A 437 19.46 -37.86 2.94
C SER A 437 18.83 -39.09 3.61
N ALA A 438 18.43 -38.96 4.87
CA ALA A 438 17.82 -40.02 5.68
C ALA A 438 16.29 -40.11 5.51
N ASP A 439 15.63 -39.01 5.08
CA ASP A 439 14.19 -38.99 4.71
C ASP A 439 14.02 -39.61 3.32
N THR A 440 14.02 -40.91 3.26
CA THR A 440 14.12 -41.64 2.01
C THR A 440 12.84 -41.61 1.17
N ASP A 441 11.68 -41.46 1.82
CA ASP A 441 10.39 -41.33 1.15
C ASP A 441 9.96 -39.87 0.93
N ASN A 442 10.77 -38.89 1.40
CA ASN A 442 10.56 -37.45 1.27
C ASN A 442 9.23 -36.97 1.87
N ASN A 443 8.91 -37.44 3.08
CA ASN A 443 7.71 -37.04 3.80
C ASN A 443 7.95 -35.96 4.87
N GLY A 444 9.16 -35.45 5.03
CA GLY A 444 9.57 -34.42 5.99
C GLY A 444 9.83 -34.93 7.40
N THR A 445 9.92 -36.28 7.59
CA THR A 445 10.15 -36.85 8.92
C THR A 445 10.98 -38.12 8.84
N ILE A 446 12.00 -38.22 9.69
CA ILE A 446 12.87 -39.41 9.73
C ILE A 446 12.29 -40.42 10.69
N GLN A 447 11.94 -41.58 10.17
CA GLN A 447 11.28 -42.65 10.94
C GLN A 447 11.62 -44.04 10.36
N MET A 448 11.09 -45.10 10.97
CA MET A 448 11.33 -46.47 10.53
C MET A 448 10.91 -46.73 9.07
N THR A 449 9.92 -46.02 8.60
CA THR A 449 9.42 -46.15 7.21
C THR A 449 10.46 -45.80 6.17
N ASP A 450 11.37 -44.88 6.47
CA ASP A 450 12.49 -44.51 5.56
C ASP A 450 13.44 -45.67 5.34
N GLY A 451 13.85 -46.33 6.43
CA GLY A 451 14.65 -47.54 6.34
C GLY A 451 13.94 -48.66 5.58
N ILE A 452 12.65 -48.86 5.84
CA ILE A 452 11.84 -49.84 5.09
C ILE A 452 11.70 -49.47 3.63
N TYR A 453 11.49 -48.20 3.32
CA TYR A 453 11.38 -47.71 1.96
C TYR A 453 12.65 -48.00 1.16
N LEU A 454 13.81 -47.67 1.74
CA LEU A 454 15.10 -47.93 1.14
C LEU A 454 15.37 -49.44 0.89
N LEU A 455 15.13 -50.27 1.92
CA LEU A 455 15.31 -51.71 1.79
C LEU A 455 14.33 -52.33 0.79
N ASN A 456 13.11 -51.83 0.71
CA ASN A 456 12.13 -52.26 -0.29
C ASN A 456 12.58 -51.93 -1.71
N TYR A 457 13.13 -50.73 -1.93
CA TYR A 457 13.73 -50.36 -3.19
C TYR A 457 14.90 -51.31 -3.56
N LEU A 458 15.84 -51.50 -2.65
CA LEU A 458 17.08 -52.23 -2.91
C LEU A 458 16.87 -53.72 -3.19
N PHE A 459 15.86 -54.35 -2.53
CA PHE A 459 15.73 -55.81 -2.55
C PHE A 459 14.40 -56.35 -3.07
N LEU A 460 13.35 -55.54 -3.07
CA LEU A 460 12.03 -55.99 -3.42
C LEU A 460 11.43 -55.31 -4.66
N GLY A 461 12.22 -54.46 -5.32
CA GLY A 461 11.77 -53.75 -6.54
C GLY A 461 10.77 -52.64 -6.26
N GLY A 462 10.82 -52.06 -5.07
CA GLY A 462 10.03 -50.86 -4.73
C GLY A 462 10.39 -49.64 -5.56
N SER A 463 9.62 -48.58 -5.42
CA SER A 463 9.93 -47.31 -6.09
C SER A 463 11.29 -46.73 -5.60
N PRO A 464 12.07 -46.10 -6.51
CA PRO A 464 13.28 -45.40 -6.10
C PRO A 464 12.97 -44.23 -5.18
N PRO A 465 13.89 -43.81 -4.29
CA PRO A 465 13.78 -42.57 -3.56
C PRO A 465 13.51 -41.37 -4.50
N PRO A 466 12.70 -40.38 -4.06
CA PRO A 466 12.57 -39.13 -4.81
C PRO A 466 13.91 -38.39 -4.99
N ALA A 467 13.94 -37.45 -5.94
CA ALA A 467 15.14 -36.63 -6.14
C ALA A 467 15.53 -35.84 -4.86
N PRO A 468 16.86 -35.60 -4.67
CA PRO A 468 18.01 -36.03 -5.46
C PRO A 468 18.43 -37.46 -5.13
N PHE A 469 18.34 -38.37 -6.08
CA PHE A 469 18.61 -39.80 -5.82
C PHE A 469 19.77 -40.37 -6.68
N ASP A 470 19.74 -40.11 -7.99
CA ASP A 470 20.75 -40.63 -8.93
C ASP A 470 22.10 -39.89 -8.89
N GLY A 471 22.23 -38.86 -8.02
CA GLY A 471 23.41 -38.03 -7.88
C GLY A 471 23.17 -36.90 -6.92
N CYS A 472 24.24 -36.16 -6.62
CA CYS A 472 24.18 -34.98 -5.77
C CYS A 472 23.25 -33.90 -6.33
N GLY A 473 22.41 -33.36 -5.48
CA GLY A 473 21.52 -32.24 -5.81
C GLY A 473 20.83 -31.64 -4.58
N PRO A 474 20.24 -30.45 -4.73
CA PRO A 474 19.46 -29.85 -3.67
C PRO A 474 18.11 -30.54 -3.54
N ASP A 475 17.50 -30.47 -2.35
CA ASP A 475 16.13 -30.95 -2.13
C ASP A 475 15.13 -30.10 -2.97
N PRO A 476 14.34 -30.70 -3.87
CA PRO A 476 13.34 -29.98 -4.64
C PRO A 476 12.14 -29.50 -3.80
N THR A 477 11.97 -30.01 -2.57
CA THR A 477 10.86 -29.66 -1.66
C THR A 477 11.27 -28.63 -0.59
N ASP A 478 12.56 -28.32 -0.45
CA ASP A 478 13.03 -27.24 0.43
C ASP A 478 12.45 -25.88 -0.04
N PRO A 479 11.88 -25.05 0.87
CA PRO A 479 11.95 -25.14 2.33
C PRO A 479 10.74 -25.82 3.02
N ALA A 480 9.97 -26.65 2.36
CA ALA A 480 8.68 -27.13 2.87
C ALA A 480 8.81 -28.08 4.07
N ASP A 481 9.80 -28.94 4.08
CA ASP A 481 10.02 -29.94 5.14
C ASP A 481 11.08 -29.51 6.20
N LYS A 482 12.01 -28.63 5.86
CA LYS A 482 12.99 -28.00 6.77
C LYS A 482 13.87 -28.98 7.57
N LEU A 483 14.19 -30.12 7.01
CA LEU A 483 15.15 -31.03 7.64
C LEU A 483 16.56 -30.44 7.55
N ALA A 484 17.33 -30.57 8.63
CA ALA A 484 18.68 -30.03 8.68
C ALA A 484 19.67 -30.84 7.82
N CYS A 485 20.37 -30.18 6.91
CA CYS A 485 21.44 -30.77 6.14
C CYS A 485 22.68 -29.90 6.25
N GLU A 486 23.56 -30.21 7.21
CA GLU A 486 24.78 -29.41 7.45
C GLU A 486 25.91 -29.80 6.50
N SER A 487 26.01 -31.06 6.14
CA SER A 487 26.94 -31.58 5.13
C SER A 487 26.55 -32.99 4.73
N SER A 488 26.64 -33.29 3.44
CA SER A 488 26.52 -34.67 2.99
C SER A 488 27.91 -35.18 2.64
N GLY A 489 28.65 -35.87 3.37
CA GLY A 489 30.01 -36.28 3.10
C GLY A 489 30.34 -36.75 1.67
N SER A 490 29.31 -37.03 0.88
CA SER A 490 29.39 -37.52 -0.50
C SER A 490 29.27 -36.43 -1.58
N CYS A 491 28.75 -35.24 -1.25
CA CYS A 491 28.57 -34.17 -2.22
C CYS A 491 29.52 -33.00 -1.91
N PRO A 492 30.17 -32.39 -2.95
CA PRO A 492 31.18 -31.36 -2.78
C PRO A 492 30.62 -30.01 -2.27
#